data_1ee93632c88819578a89817a2c07814d
#
_entry.id   1ee93632c88819578a89817a2c07814d
#
_cell.length_a   1.000
_cell.length_b   1.000
_cell.length_c   1.000
_cell.angle_alpha   90.00
_cell.angle_beta   90.00
_cell.angle_gamma   90.00
#
_symmetry.space_group_name_H-M   'P 1'
#
loop_
_entity.id
_entity.type
_entity.pdbx_description
1 polymer ?
#
loop_
_entity_poly.entity_id
_entity_poly.type
_entity_poly.pdbx_seq_one_letter_code
_entity_poly.pdbx_strand_id
1 'polypeptide(L)'
;MPLRALTRLLKYGTLLSTGGFVAVIGLQISARLLLTTAPSWTEELARVCFVLAVGSAAGLALRSGDYVRFDFLYTRLGHRGRRRLDLLIEGATVALFAVFAVAAVGFVSLGLDERSPTLRLPMALPFSGMLILGASVLAYAVLRLRQNLRRDAGAGFSESVGSRQQSGTARQPGETTRPRGETPPRR
;
A
#
# COMPACT_ATOMS: atom_id res chain seq x y z
N MET A 1 2.87 -13.16 9.75
CA MET A 1 3.08 -12.47 11.05
C MET A 1 3.88 -11.16 10.96
N PRO A 2 4.89 -10.98 10.09
CA PRO A 2 5.70 -9.74 10.04
C PRO A 2 4.89 -8.48 9.69
N LEU A 3 3.88 -8.59 8.84
CA LEU A 3 3.03 -7.45 8.43
C LEU A 3 2.24 -6.81 9.56
N ARG A 4 1.78 -7.62 10.52
CA ARG A 4 1.04 -7.09 11.69
C ARG A 4 1.95 -6.31 12.61
N ALA A 5 3.20 -6.75 12.77
CA ALA A 5 4.20 -6.03 13.56
C ALA A 5 4.59 -4.70 12.89
N LEU A 6 4.87 -4.72 11.58
CA LEU A 6 5.15 -3.50 10.80
C LEU A 6 4.02 -2.49 10.89
N THR A 7 2.77 -2.94 10.75
CA THR A 7 1.61 -2.05 10.85
C THR A 7 1.46 -1.43 12.24
N ARG A 8 1.70 -2.23 13.30
CA ARG A 8 1.65 -1.69 14.67
C ARG A 8 2.74 -0.67 14.90
N LEU A 9 3.96 -0.96 14.44
CA LEU A 9 5.09 -0.04 14.54
C LEU A 9 4.80 1.29 13.85
N LEU A 10 4.31 1.23 12.60
CA LEU A 10 3.95 2.44 11.84
C LEU A 10 2.80 3.20 12.51
N LYS A 11 1.78 2.51 13.04
CA LYS A 11 0.68 3.14 13.75
C LYS A 11 1.12 3.90 15.00
N TYR A 12 1.92 3.26 15.85
CA TYR A 12 2.47 3.92 17.04
C TYR A 12 3.47 5.01 16.67
N GLY A 13 4.28 4.79 15.62
CA GLY A 13 5.18 5.79 15.07
C GLY A 13 4.42 7.05 14.63
N THR A 14 3.33 6.89 13.87
CA THR A 14 2.49 8.01 13.44
C THR A 14 1.87 8.73 14.63
N LEU A 15 1.27 8.00 15.58
CA LEU A 15 0.63 8.61 16.75
C LEU A 15 1.62 9.37 17.61
N LEU A 16 2.77 8.77 17.90
CA LEU A 16 3.80 9.38 18.75
C LEU A 16 4.42 10.60 18.07
N SER A 17 4.77 10.50 16.80
CA SER A 17 5.36 11.60 16.03
C SER A 17 4.36 12.75 15.82
N THR A 18 3.09 12.46 15.55
CA THR A 18 2.05 13.49 15.42
C THR A 18 1.77 14.16 16.77
N GLY A 19 1.67 13.38 17.84
CA GLY A 19 1.51 13.93 19.21
C GLY A 19 2.69 14.78 19.62
N GLY A 20 3.92 14.33 19.35
CA GLY A 20 5.14 15.08 19.58
C GLY A 20 5.19 16.39 18.77
N PHE A 21 4.81 16.33 17.49
CA PHE A 21 4.73 17.52 16.63
C PHE A 21 3.76 18.55 17.19
N VAL A 22 2.53 18.14 17.57
CA VAL A 22 1.52 19.05 18.14
C VAL A 22 2.01 19.65 19.47
N ALA A 23 2.62 18.84 20.33
CA ALA A 23 3.15 19.30 21.61
C ALA A 23 4.28 20.34 21.44
N VAL A 24 5.20 20.08 20.50
CA VAL A 24 6.33 21.00 20.23
C VAL A 24 5.85 22.31 19.61
N ILE A 25 4.88 22.26 18.68
CA ILE A 25 4.28 23.46 18.10
C ILE A 25 3.51 24.25 19.18
N GLY A 26 2.75 23.56 20.03
CA GLY A 26 2.06 24.19 21.15
C GLY A 26 3.03 24.91 22.11
N LEU A 27 4.14 24.25 22.43
CA LEU A 27 5.22 24.86 23.24
C LEU A 27 5.84 26.08 22.55
N GLN A 28 6.09 25.98 21.23
CA GLN A 28 6.67 27.07 20.44
C GLN A 28 5.77 28.30 20.41
N ILE A 29 4.45 28.09 20.21
CA ILE A 29 3.47 29.18 20.22
C ILE A 29 3.41 29.82 21.62
N SER A 30 3.33 28.99 22.67
CA SER A 30 3.30 29.47 24.04
C SER A 30 4.58 30.26 24.39
N ALA A 31 5.74 29.76 23.98
CA ALA A 31 7.02 30.46 24.19
C ALA A 31 7.06 31.80 23.45
N ARG A 32 6.53 31.90 22.24
CA ARG A 32 6.43 33.17 21.48
C ARG A 32 5.51 34.19 22.10
N LEU A 33 4.47 33.75 22.81
CA LEU A 33 3.52 34.64 23.48
C LEU A 33 4.07 35.15 24.84
N LEU A 34 4.85 34.30 25.53
CA LEU A 34 5.34 34.59 26.89
C LEU A 34 6.76 35.14 26.89
N LEU A 35 7.58 34.77 25.91
CA LEU A 35 8.98 35.17 25.77
C LEU A 35 9.13 35.96 24.45
N THR A 36 10.03 36.95 24.47
CA THR A 36 10.34 37.78 23.30
C THR A 36 10.95 36.98 22.14
N THR A 37 11.52 35.82 22.40
CA THR A 37 12.14 34.94 21.40
C THR A 37 11.78 33.47 21.67
N ALA A 38 11.33 32.77 20.62
CA ALA A 38 11.13 31.32 20.69
C ALA A 38 12.49 30.58 20.63
N PRO A 39 12.67 29.50 21.39
CA PRO A 39 13.87 28.67 21.31
C PRO A 39 14.00 28.03 19.92
N SER A 40 15.13 28.22 19.24
CA SER A 40 15.37 27.73 17.88
C SER A 40 15.35 26.18 17.76
N TRP A 41 15.61 25.46 18.84
CA TRP A 41 15.56 23.99 18.88
C TRP A 41 14.14 23.42 18.69
N THR A 42 13.10 24.17 19.04
CA THR A 42 11.71 23.72 18.88
C THR A 42 11.34 23.56 17.38
N GLU A 43 11.90 24.42 16.54
CA GLU A 43 11.69 24.36 15.09
C GLU A 43 12.29 23.09 14.47
N GLU A 44 13.50 22.73 14.87
CA GLU A 44 14.16 21.50 14.43
C GLU A 44 13.43 20.24 14.91
N LEU A 45 13.05 20.23 16.19
CA LEU A 45 12.33 19.09 16.76
C LEU A 45 10.96 18.90 16.11
N ALA A 46 10.23 20.00 15.84
CA ALA A 46 8.96 19.94 15.11
C ALA A 46 9.15 19.36 13.71
N ARG A 47 10.20 19.77 12.99
CA ARG A 47 10.52 19.24 11.65
C ARG A 47 10.80 17.74 11.69
N VAL A 48 11.58 17.26 12.64
CA VAL A 48 11.86 15.81 12.82
C VAL A 48 10.57 15.03 13.07
N CYS A 49 9.76 15.50 14.04
CA CYS A 49 8.46 14.86 14.35
C CYS A 49 7.54 14.84 13.13
N PHE A 50 7.45 15.92 12.38
CA PHE A 50 6.63 16.03 11.17
C PHE A 50 7.06 15.01 10.10
N VAL A 51 8.35 14.94 9.77
CA VAL A 51 8.84 14.02 8.73
C VAL A 51 8.64 12.56 9.14
N LEU A 52 8.86 12.24 10.42
CA LEU A 52 8.60 10.90 10.94
C LEU A 52 7.09 10.55 10.91
N ALA A 53 6.21 11.51 11.23
CA ALA A 53 4.77 11.33 11.17
C ALA A 53 4.32 11.02 9.73
N VAL A 54 4.75 11.84 8.76
CA VAL A 54 4.42 11.66 7.34
C VAL A 54 4.99 10.32 6.82
N GLY A 55 6.25 10.02 7.15
CA GLY A 55 6.89 8.77 6.74
C GLY A 55 6.17 7.53 7.24
N SER A 56 5.73 7.54 8.49
CA SER A 56 4.99 6.43 9.09
C SER A 56 3.56 6.34 8.56
N ALA A 57 2.88 7.48 8.37
CA ALA A 57 1.50 7.54 7.88
C ALA A 57 1.36 7.09 6.43
N ALA A 58 2.34 7.41 5.57
CA ALA A 58 2.32 7.05 4.15
C ALA A 58 2.19 5.53 3.92
N GLY A 59 2.94 4.73 4.70
CA GLY A 59 2.84 3.28 4.64
C GLY A 59 1.47 2.75 5.09
N LEU A 60 0.84 3.38 6.09
CA LEU A 60 -0.51 3.01 6.55
C LEU A 60 -1.58 3.38 5.53
N ALA A 61 -1.47 4.54 4.89
CA ALA A 61 -2.38 4.99 3.84
C ALA A 61 -2.40 4.01 2.65
N LEU A 62 -1.23 3.49 2.25
CA LEU A 62 -1.15 2.48 1.20
C LEU A 62 -1.87 1.18 1.57
N ARG A 63 -1.81 0.80 2.85
CA ARG A 63 -2.47 -0.39 3.36
C ARG A 63 -3.98 -0.28 3.41
N SER A 64 -4.54 0.86 3.86
CA SER A 64 -5.99 1.07 3.99
C SER A 64 -6.70 1.10 2.64
N GLY A 65 -5.95 1.30 1.56
CA GLY A 65 -6.53 1.33 0.22
C GLY A 65 -7.27 2.63 -0.11
N ASP A 66 -7.08 3.66 0.72
CA ASP A 66 -7.68 4.99 0.59
C ASP A 66 -7.04 5.80 -0.55
N TYR A 67 -6.71 5.12 -1.66
CA TYR A 67 -6.33 5.82 -2.87
C TYR A 67 -7.55 6.41 -3.54
N VAL A 68 -7.44 7.66 -3.91
CA VAL A 68 -8.39 8.31 -4.82
C VAL A 68 -8.40 7.49 -6.12
N ARG A 69 -9.42 6.65 -6.27
CA ARG A 69 -9.68 5.96 -7.53
C ARG A 69 -10.38 6.95 -8.44
N PHE A 70 -9.79 7.22 -9.58
CA PHE A 70 -10.47 7.97 -10.62
C PHE A 70 -11.55 7.08 -11.26
N ASP A 71 -12.71 6.98 -10.61
CA ASP A 71 -13.83 6.14 -11.06
C ASP A 71 -14.23 6.44 -12.51
N PHE A 72 -14.04 7.69 -12.94
CA PHE A 72 -14.29 8.10 -14.32
C PHE A 72 -13.44 7.33 -15.35
N LEU A 73 -12.16 7.09 -15.05
CA LEU A 73 -11.28 6.32 -15.93
C LEU A 73 -11.66 4.84 -15.94
N TYR A 74 -12.05 4.33 -14.77
CA TYR A 74 -12.48 2.93 -14.61
C TYR A 74 -13.84 2.63 -15.27
N THR A 75 -14.74 3.60 -15.39
CA THR A 75 -16.04 3.40 -16.06
C THR A 75 -15.92 3.28 -17.58
N ARG A 76 -14.90 3.89 -18.18
CA ARG A 76 -14.66 3.84 -19.63
C ARG A 76 -13.81 2.66 -20.09
N LEU A 77 -13.08 2.00 -19.20
CA LEU A 77 -12.26 0.85 -19.57
C LEU A 77 -13.02 -0.46 -19.37
N GLY A 78 -13.01 -1.32 -20.38
CA GLY A 78 -13.47 -2.71 -20.26
C GLY A 78 -12.63 -3.51 -19.26
N HIS A 79 -13.13 -4.64 -18.80
CA HIS A 79 -12.53 -5.47 -17.74
C HIS A 79 -11.03 -5.76 -17.95
N ARG A 80 -10.60 -6.02 -19.19
CA ARG A 80 -9.18 -6.26 -19.52
C ARG A 80 -8.33 -4.99 -19.45
N GLY A 81 -8.88 -3.84 -19.83
CA GLY A 81 -8.20 -2.52 -19.75
C GLY A 81 -7.99 -2.09 -18.30
N ARG A 82 -9.01 -2.26 -17.48
CA ARG A 82 -8.96 -1.98 -16.03
C ARG A 82 -7.85 -2.76 -15.32
N ARG A 83 -7.75 -4.05 -15.62
CA ARG A 83 -6.71 -4.92 -15.07
C ARG A 83 -5.29 -4.50 -15.48
N ARG A 84 -5.08 -4.16 -16.76
CA ARG A 84 -3.78 -3.67 -17.25
C ARG A 84 -3.39 -2.36 -16.60
N LEU A 85 -4.36 -1.47 -16.40
CA LEU A 85 -4.13 -0.18 -15.73
C LEU A 85 -3.74 -0.38 -14.26
N ASP A 86 -4.42 -1.27 -13.53
CA ASP A 86 -4.08 -1.58 -12.14
C ASP A 86 -2.65 -2.13 -12.01
N LEU A 87 -2.26 -3.07 -12.87
CA LEU A 87 -0.90 -3.62 -12.89
C LEU A 87 0.16 -2.58 -13.26
N LEU A 88 -0.15 -1.67 -14.20
CA LEU A 88 0.73 -0.57 -14.57
C LEU A 88 0.94 0.40 -13.41
N ILE A 89 -0.15 0.81 -12.72
CA ILE A 89 -0.08 1.71 -11.57
C ILE A 89 0.71 1.06 -10.42
N GLU A 90 0.43 -0.20 -10.11
CA GLU A 90 1.14 -0.92 -9.05
C GLU A 90 2.62 -1.13 -9.41
N GLY A 91 2.93 -1.49 -10.65
CA GLY A 91 4.29 -1.63 -11.14
C GLY A 91 5.06 -0.32 -11.11
N ALA A 92 4.46 0.78 -11.57
CA ALA A 92 5.04 2.12 -11.53
C ALA A 92 5.27 2.58 -10.07
N THR A 93 4.34 2.28 -9.16
CA THR A 93 4.49 2.59 -7.73
C THR A 93 5.67 1.82 -7.13
N VAL A 94 5.80 0.53 -7.42
CA VAL A 94 6.93 -0.27 -6.93
C VAL A 94 8.25 0.27 -7.47
N ALA A 95 8.34 0.55 -8.77
CA ALA A 95 9.55 1.09 -9.39
C ALA A 95 9.95 2.45 -8.79
N LEU A 96 9.00 3.37 -8.67
CA LEU A 96 9.23 4.70 -8.09
C LEU A 96 9.74 4.61 -6.66
N PHE A 97 9.06 3.84 -5.81
CA PHE A 97 9.44 3.74 -4.40
C PHE A 97 10.68 2.87 -4.17
N ALA A 98 11.04 1.99 -5.10
CA ALA A 98 12.33 1.29 -5.07
C ALA A 98 13.48 2.29 -5.28
N VAL A 99 13.40 3.13 -6.32
CA VAL A 99 14.38 4.19 -6.57
C VAL A 99 14.44 5.16 -5.39
N PHE A 100 13.28 5.57 -4.88
CA PHE A 100 13.20 6.48 -3.73
C PHE A 100 13.84 5.89 -2.47
N ALA A 101 13.60 4.60 -2.18
CA ALA A 101 14.18 3.92 -1.03
C ALA A 101 15.72 3.83 -1.13
N VAL A 102 16.24 3.52 -2.32
CA VAL A 102 17.70 3.50 -2.56
C VAL A 102 18.31 4.88 -2.35
N ALA A 103 17.68 5.92 -2.91
CA ALA A 103 18.14 7.30 -2.71
C ALA A 103 18.08 7.71 -1.23
N ALA A 104 17.02 7.33 -0.50
CA ALA A 104 16.86 7.62 0.92
C ALA A 104 17.98 7.00 1.78
N VAL A 105 18.46 5.81 1.44
CA VAL A 105 19.63 5.19 2.11
C VAL A 105 20.86 6.07 1.95
N GLY A 106 21.11 6.57 0.72
CA GLY A 106 22.21 7.50 0.45
C GLY A 106 22.11 8.78 1.27
N PHE A 107 20.91 9.38 1.38
CA PHE A 107 20.70 10.58 2.20
C PHE A 107 20.91 10.32 3.70
N VAL A 108 20.46 9.16 4.20
CA VAL A 108 20.70 8.79 5.61
C VAL A 108 22.20 8.63 5.88
N SER A 109 22.96 8.00 4.98
CA SER A 109 24.42 7.84 5.14
C SER A 109 25.17 9.18 5.16
N LEU A 110 24.81 10.10 4.27
CA LEU A 110 25.36 11.48 4.27
C LEU A 110 24.97 12.25 5.55
N GLY A 111 23.76 12.05 6.04
CA GLY A 111 23.27 12.73 7.25
C GLY A 111 23.92 12.25 8.55
N LEU A 112 24.68 11.16 8.55
CA LEU A 112 25.43 10.71 9.73
C LEU A 112 26.62 11.64 10.06
N ASP A 113 27.26 12.18 9.02
CA ASP A 113 28.42 13.06 9.16
C ASP A 113 28.03 14.52 9.39
N GLU A 114 26.79 14.88 9.02
CA GLU A 114 26.26 16.24 9.18
C GLU A 114 25.51 16.39 10.50
N ARG A 115 25.71 17.52 11.18
CA ARG A 115 25.02 17.86 12.41
C ARG A 115 24.14 19.08 12.23
N SER A 116 22.96 19.02 12.83
CA SER A 116 22.03 20.13 12.91
C SER A 116 22.65 21.33 13.61
N PRO A 117 22.43 22.57 13.12
CA PRO A 117 23.04 23.76 13.64
C PRO A 117 22.63 24.09 15.11
N THR A 118 21.42 23.72 15.51
CA THR A 118 20.85 24.09 16.79
C THR A 118 20.91 22.96 17.83
N LEU A 119 20.39 21.80 17.52
CA LEU A 119 20.36 20.63 18.42
C LEU A 119 21.62 19.79 18.35
N ARG A 120 22.50 20.04 17.37
CA ARG A 120 23.67 19.20 17.06
C ARG A 120 23.37 17.72 16.90
N LEU A 121 22.09 17.41 16.61
CA LEU A 121 21.66 16.06 16.29
C LEU A 121 22.15 15.67 14.89
N PRO A 122 22.45 14.38 14.63
CA PRO A 122 22.80 13.94 13.29
C PRO A 122 21.62 14.15 12.34
N MET A 123 21.87 14.74 11.18
CA MET A 123 20.88 14.96 10.13
C MET A 123 20.28 13.64 9.58
N ALA A 124 20.86 12.51 9.93
CA ALA A 124 20.30 11.19 9.68
C ALA A 124 18.90 11.00 10.31
N LEU A 125 18.58 11.70 11.42
CA LEU A 125 17.28 11.59 12.09
C LEU A 125 16.10 12.04 11.19
N PRO A 126 16.05 13.27 10.66
CA PRO A 126 15.00 13.64 9.71
C PRO A 126 15.06 12.82 8.42
N PHE A 127 16.26 12.43 7.93
CA PHE A 127 16.39 11.61 6.73
C PHE A 127 15.89 10.18 6.94
N SER A 128 15.92 9.65 8.17
CA SER A 128 15.33 8.35 8.49
C SER A 128 13.81 8.31 8.25
N GLY A 129 13.10 9.44 8.39
CA GLY A 129 11.68 9.53 8.05
C GLY A 129 11.42 9.31 6.56
N MET A 130 12.30 9.80 5.67
CA MET A 130 12.23 9.52 4.23
C MET A 130 12.47 8.04 3.95
N LEU A 131 13.42 7.41 4.65
CA LEU A 131 13.68 5.98 4.52
C LEU A 131 12.49 5.15 5.00
N ILE A 132 11.88 5.51 6.13
CA ILE A 132 10.66 4.85 6.65
C ILE A 132 9.52 4.98 5.64
N LEU A 133 9.33 6.15 5.03
CA LEU A 133 8.35 6.38 3.98
C LEU A 133 8.61 5.44 2.79
N GLY A 134 9.80 5.51 2.21
CA GLY A 134 10.16 4.71 1.04
C GLY A 134 10.05 3.21 1.29
N ALA A 135 10.62 2.73 2.39
CA ALA A 135 10.61 1.31 2.74
C ALA A 135 9.21 0.79 3.06
N SER A 136 8.39 1.54 3.79
CA SER A 136 7.04 1.13 4.16
C SER A 136 6.11 1.07 2.96
N VAL A 137 6.14 2.10 2.10
CA VAL A 137 5.32 2.14 0.87
C VAL A 137 5.77 1.05 -0.08
N LEU A 138 7.08 0.87 -0.30
CA LEU A 138 7.62 -0.19 -1.15
C LEU A 138 7.18 -1.58 -0.66
N ALA A 139 7.30 -1.85 0.65
CA ALA A 139 6.91 -3.13 1.23
C ALA A 139 5.42 -3.44 0.96
N TYR A 140 4.53 -2.48 1.19
CA TYR A 140 3.11 -2.67 0.91
C TYR A 140 2.77 -2.74 -0.58
N ALA A 141 3.44 -1.95 -1.43
CA ALA A 141 3.25 -1.98 -2.88
C ALA A 141 3.66 -3.33 -3.47
N VAL A 142 4.82 -3.86 -3.08
CA VAL A 142 5.29 -5.20 -3.51
C VAL A 142 4.34 -6.30 -3.07
N LEU A 143 3.81 -6.22 -1.84
CA LEU A 143 2.86 -7.21 -1.35
C LEU A 143 1.54 -7.17 -2.12
N ARG A 144 1.04 -5.99 -2.44
CA ARG A 144 -0.16 -5.78 -3.25
C ARG A 144 0.02 -6.35 -4.65
N LEU A 145 1.11 -6.00 -5.32
CA LEU A 145 1.44 -6.50 -6.64
C LEU A 145 1.52 -8.04 -6.66
N ARG A 146 2.19 -8.64 -5.66
CA ARG A 146 2.26 -10.10 -5.52
C ARG A 146 0.90 -10.76 -5.31
N GLN A 147 0.01 -10.14 -4.55
CA GLN A 147 -1.34 -10.65 -4.30
C GLN A 147 -2.20 -10.60 -5.57
N ASN A 148 -2.12 -9.52 -6.35
CA ASN A 148 -2.83 -9.38 -7.60
C ASN A 148 -2.34 -10.37 -8.65
N LEU A 149 -1.02 -10.53 -8.81
CA LEU A 149 -0.44 -11.53 -9.71
C LEU A 149 -0.85 -12.97 -9.34
N ARG A 150 -0.93 -13.28 -8.04
CA ARG A 150 -1.36 -14.63 -7.58
C ARG A 150 -2.85 -14.89 -7.82
N ARG A 151 -3.71 -13.87 -7.68
CA ARG A 151 -5.15 -13.98 -7.98
C ARG A 151 -5.38 -14.26 -9.46
N ASP A 152 -4.58 -13.62 -10.30
CA ASP A 152 -4.64 -13.80 -11.74
C ASP A 152 -4.21 -15.21 -12.19
N ALA A 153 -3.18 -15.77 -11.58
CA ALA A 153 -2.75 -17.13 -11.85
C ALA A 153 -3.81 -18.18 -11.43
N GLY A 154 -4.54 -17.92 -10.33
CA GLY A 154 -5.62 -18.80 -9.87
C GLY A 154 -6.87 -18.74 -10.73
N ALA A 155 -7.25 -17.57 -11.23
CA ALA A 155 -8.42 -17.40 -12.10
C ALA A 155 -8.23 -18.09 -13.45
N GLY A 156 -7.05 -18.00 -14.07
CA GLY A 156 -6.73 -18.69 -15.32
C GLY A 156 -6.75 -20.22 -15.20
N PHE A 157 -6.40 -20.75 -14.03
CA PHE A 157 -6.45 -22.20 -13.78
C PHE A 157 -7.89 -22.72 -13.65
N SER A 158 -8.78 -21.97 -12.98
CA SER A 158 -10.19 -22.36 -12.84
C SER A 158 -10.93 -22.39 -14.18
N GLU A 159 -10.64 -21.46 -15.07
CA GLU A 159 -11.27 -21.36 -16.39
C GLU A 159 -10.82 -22.52 -17.31
N SER A 160 -9.56 -22.91 -17.21
CA SER A 160 -9.01 -24.05 -17.97
C SER A 160 -9.54 -25.42 -17.50
N VAL A 161 -9.84 -25.57 -16.22
CA VAL A 161 -10.43 -26.80 -15.66
C VAL A 161 -11.92 -26.87 -15.98
N GLY A 162 -12.66 -25.76 -15.88
CA GLY A 162 -14.09 -25.69 -16.22
C GLY A 162 -14.38 -25.99 -17.68
N SER A 163 -13.56 -25.51 -18.60
CA SER A 163 -13.70 -25.78 -20.04
C SER A 163 -13.42 -27.24 -20.41
N ARG A 164 -12.49 -27.91 -19.72
CA ARG A 164 -12.23 -29.35 -19.91
C ARG A 164 -13.37 -30.24 -19.40
N GLN A 165 -14.03 -29.84 -18.30
CA GLN A 165 -15.13 -30.59 -17.72
C GLN A 165 -16.39 -30.50 -18.58
N GLN A 166 -16.67 -29.34 -19.19
CA GLN A 166 -17.79 -29.19 -20.14
C GLN A 166 -17.57 -29.94 -21.45
N SER A 167 -16.35 -30.03 -21.95
CA SER A 167 -16.04 -30.81 -23.16
C SER A 167 -16.09 -32.34 -22.93
N GLY A 168 -15.89 -32.78 -21.68
CA GLY A 168 -15.99 -34.18 -21.28
C GLY A 168 -17.43 -34.70 -21.20
N THR A 169 -18.36 -33.81 -20.76
CA THR A 169 -19.79 -34.20 -20.58
C THR A 169 -20.58 -34.16 -21.89
N ALA A 170 -20.11 -33.44 -22.89
CA ALA A 170 -20.75 -33.36 -24.22
C ALA A 170 -20.47 -34.58 -25.10
N ARG A 171 -19.70 -35.59 -24.65
CA ARG A 171 -19.29 -36.75 -25.46
C ARG A 171 -19.89 -38.06 -24.98
N GLN A 172 -21.10 -38.05 -24.36
CA GLN A 172 -21.91 -39.27 -24.21
C GLN A 172 -22.91 -39.37 -25.38
N PRO A 173 -22.69 -40.26 -26.37
CA PRO A 173 -23.66 -40.52 -27.41
C PRO A 173 -24.79 -41.35 -26.80
N GLY A 174 -25.98 -40.84 -26.93
CA GLY A 174 -27.28 -41.45 -26.95
C GLY A 174 -27.42 -42.91 -26.51
N GLU A 175 -27.86 -43.10 -25.27
CA GLU A 175 -28.57 -44.32 -24.90
C GLU A 175 -30.06 -44.07 -25.18
N THR A 176 -30.47 -44.63 -26.31
CA THR A 176 -31.86 -44.69 -26.79
C THR A 176 -32.68 -45.59 -25.86
N THR A 177 -33.39 -45.02 -24.91
CA THR A 177 -34.49 -45.70 -24.24
C THR A 177 -35.72 -45.65 -25.14
N ARG A 178 -36.03 -46.79 -25.77
CA ARG A 178 -37.33 -47.10 -26.43
C ARG A 178 -38.46 -46.91 -25.44
N PRO A 179 -39.55 -46.21 -25.75
CA PRO A 179 -40.77 -46.24 -24.98
C PRO A 179 -41.51 -47.55 -25.28
N ARG A 180 -41.72 -48.37 -24.25
CA ARG A 180 -42.57 -49.56 -24.24
C ARG A 180 -44.01 -49.12 -24.29
N GLY A 181 -44.76 -49.71 -25.23
CA GLY A 181 -46.12 -49.39 -25.53
C GLY A 181 -47.11 -49.43 -24.37
N GLU A 182 -47.94 -48.47 -24.28
CA GLU A 182 -49.19 -48.50 -23.52
C GLU A 182 -50.36 -48.65 -24.49
N THR A 183 -51.07 -49.75 -24.29
CA THR A 183 -52.39 -50.07 -24.86
C THR A 183 -53.46 -49.17 -24.26
N PRO A 184 -54.44 -48.65 -25.02
CA PRO A 184 -55.51 -47.82 -24.45
C PRO A 184 -56.62 -48.72 -23.83
N PRO A 185 -57.23 -48.32 -22.69
CA PRO A 185 -58.40 -48.99 -22.17
C PRO A 185 -59.67 -48.60 -22.99
N ARG A 186 -60.45 -49.58 -23.32
CA ARG A 186 -61.82 -49.45 -23.83
C ARG A 186 -62.79 -49.01 -22.75
N ARG A 187 -63.70 -48.17 -23.18
CA ARG A 187 -64.96 -47.67 -22.63
C ARG A 187 -64.90 -46.37 -21.87
#